data_c8c78e38da779b780670fa1a26ee20a4
#
_entry.id   c8c78e38da779b780670fa1a26ee20a4
#
_cell.length_a   1.000
_cell.length_b   1.000
_cell.length_c   1.000
_cell.angle_alpha   90.00
_cell.angle_beta   90.00
_cell.angle_gamma   90.00
#
_symmetry.space_group_name_H-M   'P 1'
#
loop_
_entity.id
_entity.type
_entity.pdbx_description
1 polymer ?
#
loop_
_entity_poly.entity_id
_entity_poly.type
_entity_poly.pdbx_seq_one_letter_code
_entity_poly.pdbx_strand_id
1 'polypeptide(L)'
;MEEVFGKDMCDAWSNLVDAVMAGENTFACKDQHTYDWMMGQFPEHCLPILRELIDYAYDREHSVIDGVASFTWLVPPGEAKARIEAFGKQIEGILNEVLEDEYSDLEKALALYIYFSEHYEYDYDTYMQMNDKYVDYTSCYRFFQTGIGICHEISSAYSYLLMQAGVQATSMSGNRGYDKAGHQWSFVRINGKNYHIDPTYALGTRGELRYFMMTDEKRAEEDEYIPSTFYAVSHYSRENPHPDYTADDDTFRPLWDKDFESFSHETHTIRCWTESGYYGEWTEFEFDYAGY
;
A
#
# COMPACT_ATOMS: atom_id res chain seq x y z
N MET A 1 -0.63 -9.43 -11.13
CA MET A 1 -2.09 -9.20 -11.09
C MET A 1 -2.89 -10.41 -11.60
N GLU A 2 -2.68 -10.89 -12.82
CA GLU A 2 -3.49 -11.99 -13.40
C GLU A 2 -3.43 -13.30 -12.60
N GLU A 3 -2.26 -13.65 -12.04
CA GLU A 3 -2.11 -14.84 -11.16
C GLU A 3 -2.97 -14.76 -9.89
N VAL A 4 -3.27 -13.56 -9.41
CA VAL A 4 -4.01 -13.33 -8.16
C VAL A 4 -5.49 -13.13 -8.40
N PHE A 5 -5.83 -12.26 -9.35
CA PHE A 5 -7.22 -11.83 -9.59
C PHE A 5 -7.91 -12.60 -10.71
N GLY A 6 -7.14 -13.32 -11.52
CA GLY A 6 -7.62 -13.98 -12.72
C GLY A 6 -7.76 -13.00 -13.90
N LYS A 7 -7.80 -13.61 -15.09
CA LYS A 7 -7.80 -12.87 -16.36
C LYS A 7 -9.03 -11.98 -16.54
N ASP A 8 -10.21 -12.47 -16.22
CA ASP A 8 -11.47 -11.74 -16.47
C ASP A 8 -11.51 -10.41 -15.70
N MET A 9 -11.00 -10.40 -14.46
CA MET A 9 -10.94 -9.20 -13.63
C MET A 9 -9.90 -8.19 -14.14
N CYS A 10 -8.73 -8.69 -14.54
CA CYS A 10 -7.68 -7.84 -15.11
C CYS A 10 -8.09 -7.25 -16.47
N ASP A 11 -8.77 -8.02 -17.31
CA ASP A 11 -9.31 -7.54 -18.57
C ASP A 11 -10.38 -6.45 -18.34
N ALA A 12 -11.30 -6.67 -17.40
CA ALA A 12 -12.34 -5.69 -17.08
C ALA A 12 -11.74 -4.39 -16.53
N TRP A 13 -10.70 -4.48 -15.69
CA TRP A 13 -9.97 -3.31 -15.22
C TRP A 13 -9.29 -2.54 -16.35
N SER A 14 -8.59 -3.22 -17.23
CA SER A 14 -7.95 -2.57 -18.39
C SER A 14 -8.98 -1.89 -19.27
N ASN A 15 -10.12 -2.55 -19.55
CA ASN A 15 -11.21 -1.98 -20.32
C ASN A 15 -11.83 -0.75 -19.66
N LEU A 16 -11.97 -0.75 -18.31
CA LEU A 16 -12.45 0.42 -17.56
C LEU A 16 -11.47 1.60 -17.69
N VAL A 17 -10.18 1.36 -17.48
CA VAL A 17 -9.16 2.43 -17.60
C VAL A 17 -9.14 3.00 -19.01
N ASP A 18 -9.20 2.16 -20.04
CA ASP A 18 -9.26 2.58 -21.44
C ASP A 18 -10.50 3.42 -21.72
N ALA A 19 -11.68 3.00 -21.24
CA ALA A 19 -12.93 3.76 -21.38
C ALA A 19 -12.84 5.13 -20.70
N VAL A 20 -12.32 5.18 -19.46
CA VAL A 20 -12.11 6.44 -18.72
C VAL A 20 -11.18 7.38 -19.51
N MET A 21 -10.07 6.86 -20.01
CA MET A 21 -9.11 7.66 -20.79
C MET A 21 -9.66 8.10 -22.16
N ALA A 22 -10.57 7.31 -22.74
CA ALA A 22 -11.29 7.66 -23.98
C ALA A 22 -12.46 8.63 -23.75
N GLY A 23 -12.88 8.85 -22.48
CA GLY A 23 -14.05 9.67 -22.14
C GLY A 23 -15.38 8.94 -22.35
N GLU A 24 -15.35 7.63 -22.43
CA GLU A 24 -16.50 6.74 -22.52
C GLU A 24 -16.98 6.37 -21.11
N ASN A 25 -18.25 5.98 -20.97
CA ASN A 25 -18.83 5.58 -19.70
C ASN A 25 -19.33 4.13 -19.70
N THR A 26 -18.90 3.36 -20.67
CA THR A 26 -19.18 1.93 -20.80
C THR A 26 -17.91 1.17 -21.16
N PHE A 27 -17.80 -0.06 -20.68
CA PHE A 27 -16.66 -0.92 -20.96
C PHE A 27 -17.05 -2.40 -20.94
N ALA A 28 -16.26 -3.24 -21.62
CA ALA A 28 -16.48 -4.68 -21.61
C ALA A 28 -16.16 -5.26 -20.23
N CYS A 29 -17.14 -5.96 -19.65
CA CYS A 29 -17.01 -6.66 -18.37
C CYS A 29 -17.84 -7.94 -18.44
N LYS A 30 -17.27 -9.07 -18.07
CA LYS A 30 -17.87 -10.39 -18.26
C LYS A 30 -19.27 -10.52 -17.62
N ASP A 31 -19.37 -10.14 -16.34
CA ASP A 31 -20.57 -10.27 -15.53
C ASP A 31 -20.54 -9.35 -14.31
N GLN A 32 -21.67 -9.28 -13.59
CA GLN A 32 -21.82 -8.45 -12.39
C GLN A 32 -20.82 -8.84 -11.30
N HIS A 33 -20.53 -10.11 -11.11
CA HIS A 33 -19.57 -10.57 -10.10
C HIS A 33 -18.16 -10.04 -10.38
N THR A 34 -17.69 -10.10 -11.62
CA THR A 34 -16.41 -9.52 -12.04
C THR A 34 -16.37 -8.00 -11.80
N TYR A 35 -17.48 -7.32 -12.12
CA TYR A 35 -17.61 -5.88 -11.88
C TYR A 35 -17.49 -5.53 -10.39
N ASP A 36 -18.29 -6.17 -9.55
CA ASP A 36 -18.36 -5.88 -8.11
C ASP A 36 -17.00 -6.10 -7.42
N TRP A 37 -16.35 -7.21 -7.75
CA TRP A 37 -15.03 -7.51 -7.21
C TRP A 37 -13.98 -6.52 -7.68
N MET A 38 -13.92 -6.25 -8.97
CA MET A 38 -12.97 -5.28 -9.53
C MET A 38 -13.18 -3.90 -8.92
N MET A 39 -14.41 -3.40 -8.90
CA MET A 39 -14.70 -2.04 -8.39
C MET A 39 -14.52 -1.94 -6.88
N GLY A 40 -14.66 -3.05 -6.14
CA GLY A 40 -14.40 -3.10 -4.71
C GLY A 40 -12.91 -3.08 -4.34
N GLN A 41 -12.01 -3.49 -5.25
CA GLN A 41 -10.61 -3.70 -4.93
C GLN A 41 -9.65 -2.79 -5.70
N PHE A 42 -9.78 -2.71 -7.04
CA PHE A 42 -8.75 -2.07 -7.85
C PHE A 42 -8.68 -0.54 -7.77
N PRO A 43 -9.79 0.22 -7.66
CA PRO A 43 -9.69 1.67 -7.63
C PRO A 43 -8.77 2.19 -6.53
N GLU A 44 -8.91 1.70 -5.30
CA GLU A 44 -8.11 2.16 -4.16
C GLU A 44 -6.61 1.83 -4.31
N HIS A 45 -6.30 0.69 -4.94
CA HIS A 45 -4.94 0.18 -5.01
C HIS A 45 -4.24 0.45 -6.35
N CYS A 46 -5.00 0.62 -7.44
CA CYS A 46 -4.42 0.71 -8.78
C CYS A 46 -4.61 2.07 -9.45
N LEU A 47 -5.66 2.81 -9.09
CA LEU A 47 -5.90 4.17 -9.57
C LEU A 47 -6.71 4.97 -8.52
N PRO A 48 -6.09 5.38 -7.40
CA PRO A 48 -6.78 5.97 -6.26
C PRO A 48 -7.69 7.15 -6.56
N ILE A 49 -7.32 7.97 -7.55
CA ILE A 49 -8.13 9.12 -7.98
C ILE A 49 -9.48 8.74 -8.62
N LEU A 50 -9.66 7.48 -9.04
CA LEU A 50 -10.83 7.07 -9.79
C LEU A 50 -12.16 7.34 -9.04
N ARG A 51 -12.16 7.21 -7.72
CA ARG A 51 -13.31 7.49 -6.84
C ARG A 51 -13.80 8.94 -6.92
N GLU A 52 -12.93 9.86 -7.27
CA GLU A 52 -13.25 11.29 -7.44
C GLU A 52 -13.80 11.61 -8.85
N LEU A 53 -13.71 10.67 -9.77
CA LEU A 53 -14.00 10.90 -11.18
C LEU A 53 -15.27 10.24 -11.65
N ILE A 54 -15.58 9.05 -11.10
CA ILE A 54 -16.74 8.26 -11.49
C ILE A 54 -17.51 7.75 -10.28
N ASP A 55 -18.83 7.73 -10.39
CA ASP A 55 -19.70 7.04 -9.47
C ASP A 55 -19.77 5.55 -9.90
N TYR A 56 -19.05 4.73 -9.19
CA TYR A 56 -19.08 3.28 -9.32
C TYR A 56 -19.68 2.71 -8.05
N ALA A 57 -20.93 2.44 -8.01
CA ALA A 57 -21.43 1.63 -6.93
C ALA A 57 -21.23 0.16 -7.31
N TYR A 58 -20.31 -0.51 -6.60
CA TYR A 58 -20.39 -1.95 -6.48
C TYR A 58 -21.69 -2.27 -5.73
N ASP A 59 -22.32 -3.41 -6.02
CA ASP A 59 -23.61 -3.82 -5.42
C ASP A 59 -24.85 -3.09 -5.98
N ARG A 60 -24.77 -2.47 -7.16
CA ARG A 60 -25.96 -2.08 -7.90
C ARG A 60 -26.40 -3.26 -8.78
N GLU A 61 -27.59 -3.78 -8.53
CA GLU A 61 -28.24 -4.67 -9.49
C GLU A 61 -28.20 -4.02 -10.89
N HIS A 62 -27.64 -4.76 -11.87
CA HIS A 62 -27.62 -4.39 -13.28
C HIS A 62 -26.57 -3.36 -13.74
N SER A 63 -25.39 -3.28 -13.07
CA SER A 63 -24.25 -2.52 -13.61
C SER A 63 -23.70 -3.15 -14.91
N VAL A 64 -23.88 -4.48 -15.08
CA VAL A 64 -23.46 -5.22 -16.28
C VAL A 64 -24.68 -5.81 -17.00
N ILE A 65 -24.83 -5.47 -18.27
CA ILE A 65 -25.89 -5.98 -19.16
C ILE A 65 -25.22 -6.51 -20.43
N ASP A 66 -25.46 -7.78 -20.76
CA ASP A 66 -24.93 -8.43 -21.98
C ASP A 66 -23.39 -8.27 -22.15
N GLY A 67 -22.64 -8.34 -21.05
CA GLY A 67 -21.17 -8.23 -21.09
C GLY A 67 -20.63 -6.81 -21.20
N VAL A 68 -21.49 -5.80 -20.99
CA VAL A 68 -21.14 -4.37 -20.98
C VAL A 68 -21.46 -3.78 -19.62
N ALA A 69 -20.44 -3.27 -18.94
CA ALA A 69 -20.59 -2.50 -17.72
C ALA A 69 -20.73 -1.00 -17.99
N SER A 70 -21.32 -0.27 -17.04
CA SER A 70 -21.46 1.18 -17.13
C SER A 70 -21.20 1.85 -15.77
N PHE A 71 -20.77 3.11 -15.85
CA PHE A 71 -20.60 3.99 -14.69
C PHE A 71 -21.11 5.41 -15.02
N THR A 72 -21.20 6.25 -14.00
CA THR A 72 -21.61 7.65 -14.16
C THR A 72 -20.43 8.57 -13.89
N TRP A 73 -20.21 9.56 -14.74
CA TRP A 73 -19.20 10.59 -14.51
C TRP A 73 -19.62 11.51 -13.35
N LEU A 74 -18.72 11.73 -12.38
CA LEU A 74 -18.85 12.76 -11.34
C LEU A 74 -18.32 14.12 -11.82
N VAL A 75 -17.41 14.09 -12.79
CA VAL A 75 -16.85 15.28 -13.44
C VAL A 75 -16.88 15.10 -14.97
N PRO A 76 -16.79 16.17 -15.77
CA PRO A 76 -16.70 16.04 -17.23
C PRO A 76 -15.52 15.17 -17.66
N PRO A 77 -15.64 14.29 -18.69
CA PRO A 77 -14.56 13.38 -19.10
C PRO A 77 -13.23 14.06 -19.40
N GLY A 78 -13.25 15.24 -20.03
CA GLY A 78 -12.03 16.01 -20.30
C GLY A 78 -11.33 16.50 -19.01
N GLU A 79 -12.10 16.83 -17.98
CA GLU A 79 -11.59 17.18 -16.66
C GLU A 79 -11.03 15.94 -15.94
N ALA A 80 -11.73 14.80 -16.02
CA ALA A 80 -11.27 13.54 -15.45
C ALA A 80 -9.89 13.16 -15.98
N LYS A 81 -9.68 13.21 -17.30
CA LYS A 81 -8.39 12.94 -17.92
C LYS A 81 -7.30 13.88 -17.42
N ALA A 82 -7.57 15.18 -17.35
CA ALA A 82 -6.60 16.16 -16.85
C ALA A 82 -6.23 15.91 -15.39
N ARG A 83 -7.19 15.49 -14.54
CA ARG A 83 -6.94 15.15 -13.14
C ARG A 83 -6.11 13.87 -13.01
N ILE A 84 -6.35 12.85 -13.82
CA ILE A 84 -5.53 11.62 -13.86
C ILE A 84 -4.10 11.97 -14.24
N GLU A 85 -3.90 12.76 -15.29
CA GLU A 85 -2.57 13.20 -15.73
C GLU A 85 -1.85 14.02 -14.66
N ALA A 86 -2.56 14.89 -13.94
CA ALA A 86 -2.00 15.67 -12.84
C ALA A 86 -1.60 14.79 -11.65
N PHE A 87 -2.43 13.83 -11.29
CA PHE A 87 -2.12 12.86 -10.24
C PHE A 87 -0.93 11.98 -10.64
N GLY A 88 -0.88 11.48 -11.86
CA GLY A 88 0.26 10.74 -12.38
C GLY A 88 1.58 11.51 -12.25
N LYS A 89 1.59 12.81 -12.61
CA LYS A 89 2.77 13.67 -12.44
C LYS A 89 3.14 13.91 -10.97
N GLN A 90 2.17 13.97 -10.07
CA GLN A 90 2.43 14.08 -8.63
C GLN A 90 3.16 12.81 -8.13
N ILE A 91 2.67 11.63 -8.51
CA ILE A 91 3.28 10.34 -8.14
C ILE A 91 4.69 10.21 -8.74
N GLU A 92 4.83 10.52 -10.03
CA GLU A 92 6.14 10.54 -10.71
C GLU A 92 7.11 11.51 -10.02
N GLY A 93 6.62 12.68 -9.58
CA GLY A 93 7.42 13.64 -8.82
C GLY A 93 7.96 13.07 -7.51
N ILE A 94 7.12 12.37 -6.73
CA ILE A 94 7.55 11.71 -5.48
C ILE A 94 8.59 10.62 -5.79
N LEU A 95 8.32 9.77 -6.77
CA LEU A 95 9.24 8.68 -7.11
C LEU A 95 10.60 9.19 -7.58
N ASN A 96 10.63 10.23 -8.42
CA ASN A 96 11.87 10.84 -8.91
C ASN A 96 12.64 11.61 -7.82
N GLU A 97 11.97 12.08 -6.77
CA GLU A 97 12.62 12.70 -5.61
C GLU A 97 13.31 11.69 -4.71
N VAL A 98 12.71 10.49 -4.60
CA VAL A 98 13.05 9.50 -3.56
C VAL A 98 13.93 8.38 -4.11
N LEU A 99 13.75 8.01 -5.38
CA LEU A 99 14.35 6.80 -5.95
C LEU A 99 15.39 7.12 -7.04
N GLU A 100 16.46 6.34 -7.06
CA GLU A 100 17.41 6.28 -8.16
C GLU A 100 17.13 5.08 -9.07
N ASP A 101 17.49 5.17 -10.35
CA ASP A 101 17.20 4.11 -11.34
C ASP A 101 17.86 2.77 -10.98
N GLU A 102 19.00 2.81 -10.30
CA GLU A 102 19.79 1.64 -9.90
C GLU A 102 19.29 0.93 -8.66
N TYR A 103 18.34 1.51 -7.90
CA TYR A 103 17.87 0.94 -6.64
C TYR A 103 17.20 -0.42 -6.83
N SER A 104 17.64 -1.38 -6.03
CA SER A 104 16.97 -2.68 -5.86
C SER A 104 15.58 -2.51 -5.23
N ASP A 105 14.75 -3.56 -5.28
CA ASP A 105 13.43 -3.53 -4.66
C ASP A 105 13.49 -3.27 -3.14
N LEU A 106 14.53 -3.77 -2.45
CA LEU A 106 14.80 -3.49 -1.05
C LEU A 106 15.10 -2.00 -0.81
N GLU A 107 15.98 -1.43 -1.62
CA GLU A 107 16.38 -0.02 -1.50
C GLU A 107 15.22 0.92 -1.79
N LYS A 108 14.39 0.60 -2.79
CA LYS A 108 13.14 1.33 -3.08
C LYS A 108 12.19 1.29 -1.89
N ALA A 109 12.01 0.09 -1.29
CA ALA A 109 11.17 -0.05 -0.12
C ALA A 109 11.71 0.76 1.07
N LEU A 110 13.02 0.71 1.31
CA LEU A 110 13.65 1.46 2.41
C LEU A 110 13.56 2.98 2.18
N ALA A 111 13.91 3.45 0.99
CA ALA A 111 13.87 4.88 0.66
C ALA A 111 12.46 5.47 0.82
N LEU A 112 11.44 4.78 0.32
CA LEU A 112 10.03 5.19 0.49
C LEU A 112 9.58 5.10 1.95
N TYR A 113 10.04 4.10 2.73
CA TYR A 113 9.73 3.99 4.16
C TYR A 113 10.26 5.18 4.96
N ILE A 114 11.51 5.58 4.69
CA ILE A 114 12.13 6.75 5.31
C ILE A 114 11.41 8.03 4.88
N TYR A 115 11.12 8.18 3.58
CA TYR A 115 10.37 9.31 3.07
C TYR A 115 9.02 9.46 3.78
N PHE A 116 8.27 8.37 3.98
CA PHE A 116 7.01 8.38 4.72
C PHE A 116 7.19 8.85 6.15
N SER A 117 8.21 8.35 6.85
CA SER A 117 8.48 8.70 8.24
C SER A 117 8.76 10.20 8.47
N GLU A 118 9.26 10.88 7.45
CA GLU A 118 9.70 12.27 7.51
C GLU A 118 8.68 13.28 6.94
N HIS A 119 7.83 12.86 5.99
CA HIS A 119 7.02 13.79 5.19
C HIS A 119 5.52 13.71 5.47
N TYR A 120 5.05 12.67 6.16
CA TYR A 120 3.63 12.44 6.39
C TYR A 120 3.28 12.37 7.87
N GLU A 121 2.00 12.60 8.18
CA GLU A 121 1.51 12.64 9.55
C GLU A 121 0.28 11.74 9.72
N TYR A 122 0.07 11.26 10.97
CA TYR A 122 -1.12 10.47 11.31
C TYR A 122 -2.32 11.38 11.61
N ASP A 123 -3.48 11.08 11.01
CA ASP A 123 -4.72 11.83 11.18
C ASP A 123 -5.50 11.33 12.41
N TYR A 124 -5.09 11.78 13.59
CA TYR A 124 -5.76 11.45 14.86
C TYR A 124 -7.19 11.94 14.90
N ASP A 125 -7.51 13.08 14.29
CA ASP A 125 -8.86 13.65 14.29
C ASP A 125 -9.82 12.74 13.50
N THR A 126 -9.43 12.30 12.32
CA THR A 126 -10.20 11.32 11.54
C THR A 126 -10.30 9.99 12.26
N TYR A 127 -9.21 9.46 12.82
CA TYR A 127 -9.21 8.22 13.59
C TYR A 127 -10.21 8.24 14.75
N MET A 128 -10.24 9.32 15.53
CA MET A 128 -11.16 9.45 16.65
C MET A 128 -12.62 9.54 16.19
N GLN A 129 -12.89 10.14 15.03
CA GLN A 129 -14.24 10.20 14.46
C GLN A 129 -14.72 8.83 13.95
N MET A 130 -13.83 7.99 13.43
CA MET A 130 -14.17 6.64 12.95
C MET A 130 -14.67 5.71 14.05
N ASN A 131 -14.28 5.94 15.30
CA ASN A 131 -14.79 5.18 16.44
C ASN A 131 -16.26 5.49 16.74
N ASP A 132 -16.77 6.65 16.32
CA ASP A 132 -18.13 7.11 16.57
C ASP A 132 -19.04 7.06 15.34
N LYS A 133 -18.45 7.16 14.14
CA LYS A 133 -19.18 7.20 12.86
C LYS A 133 -18.33 6.61 11.74
N TYR A 134 -19.02 5.95 10.80
CA TYR A 134 -18.37 5.60 9.53
C TYR A 134 -17.96 6.88 8.79
N VAL A 135 -16.69 6.94 8.39
CA VAL A 135 -16.09 8.06 7.65
C VAL A 135 -15.73 7.55 6.26
N ASP A 136 -16.52 7.88 5.26
CA ASP A 136 -16.40 7.38 3.89
C ASP A 136 -15.52 8.22 2.97
N TYR A 137 -14.99 9.35 3.47
CA TYR A 137 -14.14 10.24 2.69
C TYR A 137 -12.65 9.88 2.73
N THR A 138 -12.24 8.91 3.55
CA THR A 138 -10.86 8.47 3.64
C THR A 138 -10.46 7.65 2.41
N SER A 139 -9.30 7.95 1.81
CA SER A 139 -8.78 7.25 0.63
C SER A 139 -7.29 7.48 0.43
N CYS A 140 -6.64 6.57 -0.26
CA CYS A 140 -5.25 6.73 -0.71
C CYS A 140 -5.06 8.04 -1.50
N TYR A 141 -6.03 8.44 -2.35
CA TYR A 141 -5.98 9.71 -3.06
C TYR A 141 -6.00 10.91 -2.11
N ARG A 142 -6.92 10.92 -1.08
CA ARG A 142 -6.96 11.98 -0.07
C ARG A 142 -5.61 12.13 0.63
N PHE A 143 -4.98 11.02 0.99
CA PHE A 143 -3.67 11.02 1.65
C PHE A 143 -2.62 11.76 0.82
N PHE A 144 -2.52 11.48 -0.48
CA PHE A 144 -1.58 12.19 -1.36
C PHE A 144 -1.91 13.69 -1.50
N GLN A 145 -3.17 14.09 -1.32
CA GLN A 145 -3.56 15.51 -1.43
C GLN A 145 -3.31 16.29 -0.13
N THR A 146 -3.37 15.62 1.02
CA THR A 146 -3.34 16.28 2.33
C THR A 146 -2.04 16.07 3.11
N GLY A 147 -1.32 14.99 2.82
CA GLY A 147 -0.13 14.59 3.58
C GLY A 147 -0.45 13.95 4.95
N ILE A 148 -1.74 13.83 5.30
CA ILE A 148 -2.19 13.22 6.56
C ILE A 148 -3.16 12.09 6.29
N GLY A 149 -3.13 11.02 7.10
CA GLY A 149 -4.03 9.88 6.92
C GLY A 149 -4.02 8.93 8.10
N ILE A 150 -4.91 7.95 8.04
CA ILE A 150 -4.96 6.84 8.99
C ILE A 150 -4.34 5.59 8.37
N CYS A 151 -4.19 4.52 9.13
CA CYS A 151 -3.42 3.33 8.76
C CYS A 151 -3.76 2.78 7.36
N HIS A 152 -5.03 2.68 6.97
CA HIS A 152 -5.39 2.15 5.66
C HIS A 152 -5.00 3.08 4.50
N GLU A 153 -5.07 4.39 4.69
CA GLU A 153 -4.65 5.35 3.67
C GLU A 153 -3.12 5.34 3.50
N ILE A 154 -2.39 5.35 4.63
CA ILE A 154 -0.92 5.32 4.65
C ILE A 154 -0.39 4.03 4.02
N SER A 155 -0.92 2.88 4.44
CA SER A 155 -0.48 1.58 3.89
C SER A 155 -0.83 1.42 2.41
N SER A 156 -2.02 1.90 1.99
CA SER A 156 -2.43 1.88 0.57
C SER A 156 -1.54 2.80 -0.26
N ALA A 157 -1.20 3.99 0.24
CA ALA A 157 -0.33 4.94 -0.45
C ALA A 157 1.12 4.42 -0.58
N TYR A 158 1.66 3.85 0.49
CA TYR A 158 2.98 3.24 0.46
C TYR A 158 3.03 2.03 -0.50
N SER A 159 2.07 1.12 -0.42
CA SER A 159 1.96 -0.01 -1.34
C SER A 159 1.76 0.46 -2.80
N TYR A 160 0.99 1.53 -3.02
CA TYR A 160 0.79 2.12 -4.35
C TYR A 160 2.09 2.65 -4.95
N LEU A 161 2.88 3.43 -4.19
CA LEU A 161 4.18 3.92 -4.66
C LEU A 161 5.14 2.78 -4.97
N LEU A 162 5.20 1.76 -4.13
CA LEU A 162 6.00 0.56 -4.39
C LEU A 162 5.62 -0.13 -5.69
N MET A 163 4.32 -0.32 -5.93
CA MET A 163 3.83 -0.92 -7.19
C MET A 163 4.16 -0.05 -8.40
N GLN A 164 4.07 1.29 -8.29
CA GLN A 164 4.49 2.20 -9.37
C GLN A 164 6.00 2.13 -9.62
N ALA A 165 6.81 1.86 -8.58
CA ALA A 165 8.26 1.62 -8.68
C ALA A 165 8.64 0.20 -9.14
N GLY A 166 7.65 -0.66 -9.44
CA GLY A 166 7.84 -2.03 -9.92
C GLY A 166 8.02 -3.09 -8.82
N VAL A 167 7.92 -2.73 -7.55
CA VAL A 167 8.00 -3.66 -6.41
C VAL A 167 6.68 -4.37 -6.19
N GLN A 168 6.69 -5.67 -5.95
CA GLN A 168 5.49 -6.41 -5.61
C GLN A 168 5.03 -6.05 -4.20
N ALA A 169 3.91 -5.35 -4.10
CA ALA A 169 3.35 -4.87 -2.84
C ALA A 169 1.82 -4.99 -2.80
N THR A 170 1.28 -5.09 -1.60
CA THR A 170 -0.15 -5.01 -1.32
C THR A 170 -0.36 -4.49 0.11
N SER A 171 -1.59 -4.08 0.44
CA SER A 171 -1.96 -3.81 1.82
C SER A 171 -2.39 -5.09 2.52
N MET A 172 -1.93 -5.25 3.77
CA MET A 172 -2.28 -6.34 4.66
C MET A 172 -3.09 -5.80 5.84
N SER A 173 -4.06 -6.54 6.32
CA SER A 173 -4.83 -6.20 7.51
C SER A 173 -4.77 -7.32 8.54
N GLY A 174 -4.97 -6.97 9.80
CA GLY A 174 -5.03 -7.92 10.91
C GLY A 174 -5.66 -7.31 12.15
N ASN A 175 -5.97 -8.14 13.13
CA ASN A 175 -6.61 -7.73 14.37
C ASN A 175 -5.71 -7.93 15.58
N ARG A 176 -5.72 -6.97 16.50
CA ARG A 176 -5.04 -7.09 17.79
C ARG A 176 -5.73 -8.11 18.71
N GLY A 177 -4.92 -8.79 19.52
CA GLY A 177 -5.39 -9.84 20.41
C GLY A 177 -6.26 -9.35 21.55
N TYR A 178 -5.93 -8.21 22.16
CA TYR A 178 -6.56 -7.73 23.38
C TYR A 178 -7.84 -6.94 23.17
N ASP A 179 -7.96 -6.12 22.14
CA ASP A 179 -9.15 -5.26 21.89
C ASP A 179 -9.85 -5.54 20.56
N LYS A 180 -9.28 -6.45 19.75
CA LYS A 180 -9.80 -6.79 18.42
C LYS A 180 -9.80 -5.64 17.42
N ALA A 181 -9.13 -4.53 17.73
CA ALA A 181 -9.02 -3.42 16.79
C ALA A 181 -8.28 -3.87 15.53
N GLY A 182 -8.83 -3.49 14.39
CA GLY A 182 -8.21 -3.72 13.09
C GLY A 182 -7.11 -2.70 12.83
N HIS A 183 -6.07 -3.13 12.13
CA HIS A 183 -5.02 -2.27 11.59
C HIS A 183 -4.65 -2.72 10.20
N GLN A 184 -4.12 -1.80 9.40
CA GLN A 184 -3.67 -2.07 8.04
C GLN A 184 -2.24 -1.56 7.87
N TRP A 185 -1.41 -2.37 7.23
CA TRP A 185 -0.02 -2.08 6.90
C TRP A 185 0.32 -2.60 5.50
N SER A 186 1.54 -2.44 5.06
CA SER A 186 2.00 -2.90 3.75
C SER A 186 2.67 -4.26 3.83
N PHE A 187 2.59 -5.00 2.72
CA PHE A 187 3.19 -6.31 2.56
C PHE A 187 3.91 -6.36 1.22
N VAL A 188 5.14 -6.80 1.21
CA VAL A 188 6.00 -6.80 0.03
C VAL A 188 6.57 -8.18 -0.24
N ARG A 189 6.88 -8.43 -1.52
CA ARG A 189 7.64 -9.60 -1.92
C ARG A 189 8.93 -9.15 -2.60
N ILE A 190 10.05 -9.39 -1.94
CA ILE A 190 11.39 -9.02 -2.39
C ILE A 190 12.25 -10.27 -2.48
N ASN A 191 12.90 -10.48 -3.64
CA ASN A 191 13.72 -11.68 -3.91
C ASN A 191 12.98 -13.00 -3.63
N GLY A 192 11.67 -13.03 -3.90
CA GLY A 192 10.83 -14.21 -3.71
C GLY A 192 10.42 -14.49 -2.26
N LYS A 193 10.81 -13.65 -1.31
CA LYS A 193 10.47 -13.73 0.11
C LYS A 193 9.47 -12.64 0.48
N ASN A 194 8.65 -12.90 1.47
CA ASN A 194 7.57 -12.03 1.92
C ASN A 194 7.94 -11.30 3.20
N TYR A 195 7.50 -10.03 3.35
CA TYR A 195 7.75 -9.23 4.52
C TYR A 195 6.59 -8.26 4.81
N HIS A 196 6.36 -7.98 6.08
CA HIS A 196 5.50 -6.89 6.52
C HIS A 196 6.31 -5.60 6.67
N ILE A 197 5.74 -4.49 6.23
CA ILE A 197 6.27 -3.14 6.44
C ILE A 197 5.13 -2.26 6.94
N ASP A 198 5.32 -1.60 8.09
CA ASP A 198 4.29 -0.72 8.65
C ASP A 198 4.75 0.73 8.70
N PRO A 199 4.53 1.49 7.62
CA PRO A 199 4.92 2.90 7.58
C PRO A 199 4.12 3.77 8.55
N THR A 200 2.95 3.31 9.03
CA THR A 200 2.14 4.07 9.99
C THR A 200 2.86 4.31 11.30
N TYR A 201 3.49 3.28 11.84
CA TYR A 201 4.23 3.39 13.10
C TYR A 201 5.61 4.05 12.94
N ALA A 202 6.09 4.20 11.71
CA ALA A 202 7.33 4.92 11.44
C ALA A 202 7.15 6.45 11.39
N LEU A 203 5.92 6.94 11.25
CA LEU A 203 5.66 8.39 11.13
C LEU A 203 6.22 9.18 12.31
N GLY A 204 7.02 10.21 12.01
CA GLY A 204 7.65 11.07 13.00
C GLY A 204 8.81 10.46 13.79
N THR A 205 9.23 9.23 13.49
CA THR A 205 10.32 8.52 14.20
C THR A 205 11.71 8.80 13.62
N ARG A 206 11.81 9.50 12.49
CA ARG A 206 13.05 9.69 11.74
C ARG A 206 13.70 8.40 11.25
N GLY A 207 12.88 7.39 10.92
CA GLY A 207 13.35 6.15 10.32
C GLY A 207 13.65 5.03 11.30
N GLU A 208 12.87 4.90 12.39
CA GLU A 208 12.90 3.70 13.22
C GLU A 208 12.61 2.46 12.36
N LEU A 209 13.54 1.49 12.34
CA LEU A 209 13.44 0.29 11.48
C LEU A 209 12.69 -0.87 12.14
N ARG A 210 12.09 -0.67 13.31
CA ARG A 210 11.31 -1.67 14.05
C ARG A 210 10.20 -2.31 13.22
N TYR A 211 9.60 -1.52 12.34
CA TYR A 211 8.44 -1.90 11.53
C TYR A 211 8.78 -2.14 10.05
N PHE A 212 10.07 -2.29 9.75
CA PHE A 212 10.57 -2.52 8.40
C PHE A 212 10.99 -3.99 8.20
N MET A 213 10.52 -4.62 7.12
CA MET A 213 10.85 -6.02 6.74
C MET A 213 10.61 -7.04 7.86
N MET A 214 9.45 -6.98 8.49
CA MET A 214 9.06 -7.87 9.59
C MET A 214 8.60 -9.24 9.09
N THR A 215 8.84 -10.27 9.90
CA THR A 215 8.18 -11.58 9.79
C THR A 215 6.77 -11.56 10.38
N ASP A 216 5.97 -12.63 10.15
CA ASP A 216 4.68 -12.84 10.84
C ASP A 216 4.85 -12.83 12.36
N GLU A 217 5.93 -13.47 12.88
CA GLU A 217 6.25 -13.50 14.31
C GLU A 217 6.53 -12.10 14.84
N LYS A 218 7.42 -11.35 14.16
CA LYS A 218 7.75 -9.97 14.55
C LYS A 218 6.54 -9.06 14.50
N ARG A 219 5.71 -9.17 13.45
CA ARG A 219 4.47 -8.39 13.35
C ARG A 219 3.48 -8.72 14.45
N ALA A 220 3.42 -10.00 14.87
CA ALA A 220 2.57 -10.44 15.96
C ALA A 220 3.05 -9.97 17.35
N GLU A 221 4.38 -9.88 17.57
CA GLU A 221 4.94 -9.35 18.81
C GLU A 221 4.61 -7.88 19.02
N GLU A 222 4.64 -7.09 17.93
CA GLU A 222 4.31 -5.68 17.98
C GLU A 222 2.78 -5.50 18.12
N ASP A 223 2.34 -4.91 19.22
CA ASP A 223 0.92 -4.66 19.55
C ASP A 223 0.03 -5.93 19.61
N GLU A 224 0.60 -7.10 19.82
CA GLU A 224 -0.12 -8.37 20.02
C GLU A 224 -1.09 -8.72 18.88
N TYR A 225 -0.68 -8.54 17.62
CA TYR A 225 -1.50 -8.95 16.48
C TYR A 225 -1.61 -10.46 16.38
N ILE A 226 -2.75 -10.94 15.88
CA ILE A 226 -3.05 -12.37 15.72
C ILE A 226 -2.75 -12.79 14.27
N PRO A 227 -1.69 -13.57 13.98
CA PRO A 227 -1.31 -13.95 12.61
C PRO A 227 -2.43 -14.63 11.82
N SER A 228 -3.25 -15.45 12.47
CA SER A 228 -4.38 -16.11 11.80
C SER A 228 -5.50 -15.17 11.34
N THR A 229 -5.41 -13.87 11.67
CA THR A 229 -6.32 -12.84 11.17
C THR A 229 -5.73 -12.03 10.02
N PHE A 230 -4.46 -12.28 9.63
CA PHE A 230 -3.82 -11.55 8.55
C PHE A 230 -4.44 -11.90 7.21
N TYR A 231 -4.75 -10.87 6.42
CA TYR A 231 -5.24 -11.04 5.06
C TYR A 231 -4.82 -9.86 4.18
N ALA A 232 -4.50 -10.16 2.93
CA ALA A 232 -4.22 -9.12 1.94
C ALA A 232 -5.53 -8.45 1.52
N VAL A 233 -5.64 -7.14 1.76
CA VAL A 233 -6.88 -6.38 1.56
C VAL A 233 -7.30 -6.40 0.09
N SER A 234 -6.34 -6.19 -0.82
CA SER A 234 -6.59 -6.18 -2.26
C SER A 234 -6.82 -7.57 -2.88
N HIS A 235 -6.52 -8.63 -2.15
CA HIS A 235 -6.55 -10.01 -2.64
C HIS A 235 -7.58 -10.88 -1.92
N TYR A 236 -8.39 -10.29 -1.07
CA TYR A 236 -9.37 -11.05 -0.30
C TYR A 236 -10.46 -11.60 -1.22
N SER A 237 -10.33 -12.87 -1.58
CA SER A 237 -11.37 -13.66 -2.23
C SER A 237 -11.46 -15.03 -1.58
N ARG A 238 -12.66 -15.43 -1.20
CA ARG A 238 -12.92 -16.79 -0.70
C ARG A 238 -12.90 -17.84 -1.81
N GLU A 239 -12.97 -17.40 -3.06
CA GLU A 239 -13.16 -18.28 -4.22
C GLU A 239 -11.85 -18.55 -4.98
N ASN A 240 -10.83 -17.70 -4.82
CA ASN A 240 -9.52 -17.89 -5.43
C ASN A 240 -8.51 -18.44 -4.41
N PRO A 241 -7.62 -19.35 -4.82
CA PRO A 241 -6.53 -19.76 -3.95
C PRO A 241 -5.70 -18.52 -3.59
N HIS A 242 -5.57 -18.25 -2.30
CA HIS A 242 -4.73 -17.16 -1.84
C HIS A 242 -3.27 -17.45 -2.20
N PRO A 243 -2.51 -16.49 -2.71
CA PRO A 243 -1.07 -16.58 -2.73
C PRO A 243 -0.54 -16.87 -1.32
N ASP A 244 0.59 -17.53 -1.24
CA ASP A 244 1.27 -17.72 0.05
C ASP A 244 1.80 -16.36 0.54
N TYR A 245 1.20 -15.87 1.61
CA TYR A 245 1.59 -14.63 2.29
C TYR A 245 2.38 -14.89 3.58
N THR A 246 2.91 -16.09 3.79
CA THR A 246 3.76 -16.36 4.95
C THR A 246 5.04 -15.55 4.87
N ALA A 247 5.34 -14.79 5.91
CA ALA A 247 6.56 -14.00 6.08
C ALA A 247 7.39 -14.61 7.22
N ASP A 248 8.34 -15.46 6.85
CA ASP A 248 9.16 -16.24 7.80
C ASP A 248 10.68 -16.00 7.69
N ASP A 249 11.10 -15.14 6.77
CA ASP A 249 12.51 -14.78 6.61
C ASP A 249 12.92 -13.68 7.59
N ASP A 250 13.81 -14.02 8.52
CA ASP A 250 14.27 -13.11 9.58
C ASP A 250 15.62 -12.42 9.27
N THR A 251 16.03 -12.38 8.01
CA THR A 251 17.29 -11.74 7.58
C THR A 251 17.44 -10.32 8.12
N PHE A 252 16.34 -9.56 8.16
CA PHE A 252 16.34 -8.15 8.60
C PHE A 252 16.17 -7.98 10.13
N ARG A 253 16.13 -9.07 10.90
CA ARG A 253 16.03 -9.03 12.36
C ARG A 253 17.05 -8.09 13.04
N PRO A 254 18.32 -8.00 12.57
CA PRO A 254 19.30 -7.08 13.17
C PRO A 254 18.94 -5.59 13.05
N LEU A 255 17.97 -5.22 12.20
CA LEU A 255 17.54 -3.83 12.01
C LEU A 255 16.39 -3.42 12.95
N TRP A 256 15.64 -4.36 13.53
CA TRP A 256 14.37 -4.06 14.23
C TRP A 256 14.50 -3.27 15.54
N ASP A 257 15.70 -3.10 16.06
CA ASP A 257 16.01 -2.27 17.23
C ASP A 257 16.91 -1.07 16.89
N LYS A 258 16.92 -0.65 15.63
CA LYS A 258 17.81 0.37 15.11
C LYS A 258 17.05 1.57 14.55
N ASP A 259 17.73 2.73 14.60
CA ASP A 259 17.32 3.94 13.90
C ASP A 259 18.17 4.11 12.64
N PHE A 260 17.51 4.42 11.54
CA PHE A 260 18.14 4.60 10.25
C PHE A 260 19.02 5.85 10.23
N GLU A 261 20.19 5.77 9.60
CA GLU A 261 21.04 6.89 9.29
C GLU A 261 21.15 7.13 7.78
N SER A 262 21.58 6.10 7.06
CA SER A 262 21.80 6.15 5.61
C SER A 262 21.88 4.74 5.02
N PHE A 263 21.79 4.64 3.69
CA PHE A 263 22.19 3.43 2.98
C PHE A 263 23.08 3.79 1.79
N SER A 264 23.84 2.81 1.31
CA SER A 264 24.68 2.91 0.14
C SER A 264 24.39 1.80 -0.85
N HIS A 265 23.94 2.15 -2.03
CA HIS A 265 23.77 1.22 -3.15
C HIS A 265 25.11 0.60 -3.57
N GLU A 266 26.19 1.38 -3.61
CA GLU A 266 27.50 0.90 -4.06
C GLU A 266 28.10 -0.19 -3.16
N THR A 267 27.91 -0.06 -1.83
CA THR A 267 28.46 -1.00 -0.85
C THR A 267 27.45 -1.99 -0.34
N HIS A 268 26.17 -1.87 -0.73
CA HIS A 268 25.04 -2.67 -0.24
C HIS A 268 24.94 -2.70 1.29
N THR A 269 25.07 -1.52 1.91
CA THR A 269 25.05 -1.38 3.37
C THR A 269 23.98 -0.41 3.82
N ILE A 270 23.35 -0.72 4.96
CA ILE A 270 22.48 0.17 5.72
C ILE A 270 23.22 0.55 7.00
N ARG A 271 23.39 1.84 7.23
CA ARG A 271 23.94 2.38 8.46
C ARG A 271 22.82 2.79 9.39
N CYS A 272 22.96 2.43 10.64
CA CYS A 272 21.97 2.63 11.67
C CYS A 272 22.64 3.09 12.97
N TRP A 273 21.82 3.69 13.83
CA TRP A 273 22.15 3.95 15.20
C TRP A 273 21.42 2.96 16.12
N THR A 274 22.09 2.54 17.18
CA THR A 274 21.46 1.78 18.26
C THR A 274 21.74 2.46 19.59
N GLU A 275 20.72 2.63 20.41
CA GLU A 275 20.88 3.10 21.77
C GLU A 275 21.46 1.97 22.62
N SER A 276 22.63 2.19 23.18
CA SER A 276 23.30 1.23 24.05
C SER A 276 23.56 1.81 25.43
N GLY A 277 23.32 1.01 26.46
CA GLY A 277 23.65 1.34 27.84
C GLY A 277 22.61 2.16 28.59
N TYR A 278 22.86 2.30 29.90
CA TYR A 278 21.94 2.93 30.86
C TYR A 278 21.81 4.47 30.70
N TYR A 279 22.68 5.08 29.91
CA TYR A 279 22.77 6.55 29.73
C TYR A 279 22.50 7.00 28.30
N GLY A 280 21.98 6.13 27.43
CA GLY A 280 21.62 6.49 26.05
C GLY A 280 22.86 6.76 25.19
N GLU A 281 23.91 5.94 25.32
CA GLU A 281 25.04 5.98 24.40
C GLU A 281 24.61 5.42 23.05
N TRP A 282 24.79 6.19 21.98
CA TRP A 282 24.53 5.78 20.61
C TRP A 282 25.78 5.15 20.01
N THR A 283 25.59 3.98 19.39
CA THR A 283 26.66 3.30 18.65
C THR A 283 26.23 3.05 17.22
N GLU A 284 27.17 3.21 16.29
CA GLU A 284 26.94 2.89 14.88
C GLU A 284 26.81 1.38 14.70
N PHE A 285 25.90 1.01 13.81
CA PHE A 285 25.71 -0.35 13.35
C PHE A 285 25.62 -0.35 11.81
N GLU A 286 26.30 -1.27 11.16
CA GLU A 286 26.25 -1.43 9.71
C GLU A 286 25.69 -2.82 9.38
N PHE A 287 24.67 -2.84 8.52
CA PHE A 287 24.03 -4.04 8.02
C PHE A 287 24.37 -4.23 6.54
N ASP A 288 25.04 -5.34 6.22
CA ASP A 288 25.36 -5.74 4.85
C ASP A 288 24.16 -6.51 4.26
N TYR A 289 23.58 -6.00 3.15
CA TYR A 289 22.51 -6.66 2.41
C TYR A 289 22.95 -7.13 1.02
N ALA A 290 24.27 -7.29 0.78
CA ALA A 290 24.78 -7.83 -0.47
C ALA A 290 24.18 -9.23 -0.74
N GLY A 291 23.44 -9.34 -1.84
CA GLY A 291 22.70 -10.56 -2.18
C GLY A 291 21.19 -10.45 -1.98
N TYR A 292 20.72 -9.30 -1.53
CA TYR A 292 19.30 -8.93 -1.46
C TYR A 292 18.91 -7.95 -2.56
#